data_f0d4f7a8f2a87f62ebc9cfcafca73157
#
_entry.id   f0d4f7a8f2a87f62ebc9cfcafca73157
#
_cell.length_a   1.000
_cell.length_b   1.000
_cell.length_c   1.000
_cell.angle_alpha   90.00
_cell.angle_beta   90.00
_cell.angle_gamma   90.00
#
_symmetry.space_group_name_H-M   'P 1'
#
loop_
_entity.id
_entity.type
_entity.pdbx_description
1 polymer ?
#
loop_
_entity_poly.entity_id
_entity_poly.type
_entity_poly.pdbx_seq_one_letter_code
_entity_poly.pdbx_strand_id
1 'polypeptide(L)'
;GTVILNDGTYIRSKENGQNSESSGGNSYYNILNHGEMTINPNVEISQNGHYSSMIANGYYDYTNTNPRNGYVSGTNHQNPSLIINGGTFAGGLNTIKNDDGAQLVINDGTFTNMSQATVQNHHVAEIKGGTFNTTGSAQYVVDNEGHNGAANDLGQMTISGGTLNGKIYVVGAG
;
A
#
# COMPACT_ATOMS: atom_id res chain seq x y z
N GLY A 1 17.04 -5.65 -1.90
CA GLY A 1 17.75 -4.53 -1.27
C GLY A 1 16.98 -4.01 -0.07
N THR A 2 17.66 -3.24 0.77
CA THR A 2 17.10 -2.65 1.99
C THR A 2 17.17 -1.14 1.93
N VAL A 3 16.10 -0.45 2.32
CA VAL A 3 16.02 1.01 2.39
C VAL A 3 15.45 1.43 3.75
N ILE A 4 16.06 2.43 4.36
CA ILE A 4 15.55 3.06 5.58
C ILE A 4 15.36 4.55 5.31
N LEU A 5 14.14 5.03 5.44
CA LEU A 5 13.81 6.46 5.42
C LEU A 5 13.74 6.97 6.86
N ASN A 6 14.70 7.79 7.25
CA ASN A 6 14.78 8.32 8.61
C ASN A 6 14.07 9.65 8.78
N ASP A 7 14.09 10.48 7.74
CA ASP A 7 13.57 11.84 7.74
C ASP A 7 13.32 12.29 6.30
N GLY A 8 12.53 13.31 6.11
CA GLY A 8 12.35 14.00 4.85
C GLY A 8 10.94 13.97 4.29
N THR A 9 10.76 14.80 3.27
CA THR A 9 9.49 14.97 2.58
C THR A 9 9.60 14.44 1.16
N TYR A 10 8.73 13.51 0.80
CA TYR A 10 8.70 12.83 -0.49
C TYR A 10 7.38 13.12 -1.20
N ILE A 11 7.42 14.00 -2.18
CA ILE A 11 6.22 14.49 -2.87
C ILE A 11 6.20 13.99 -4.31
N ARG A 12 5.06 13.46 -4.71
CA ARG A 12 4.74 13.26 -6.10
C ARG A 12 3.56 14.12 -6.48
N SER A 13 3.84 15.22 -7.17
CA SER A 13 2.83 16.21 -7.56
C SER A 13 2.22 15.94 -8.92
N LYS A 14 2.71 14.98 -9.68
CA LYS A 14 2.17 14.69 -10.99
C LYS A 14 0.80 14.05 -10.87
N GLU A 15 -0.17 14.81 -11.28
CA GLU A 15 -1.52 14.34 -11.51
C GLU A 15 -1.55 13.50 -12.78
N ASN A 16 -2.29 12.53 -12.94
CA ASN A 16 -2.39 11.90 -13.81
C ASN A 16 -3.28 11.42 -14.69
N GLY A 17 -4.01 11.86 -15.32
CA GLY A 17 -4.63 11.45 -16.59
C GLY A 17 -3.68 10.90 -17.64
N GLN A 18 -2.44 10.75 -17.27
CA GLN A 18 -1.46 10.18 -18.15
C GLN A 18 -0.92 8.90 -17.64
N ASN A 19 -1.36 8.51 -16.48
CA ASN A 19 -1.21 7.19 -16.09
C ASN A 19 -2.16 6.40 -16.95
N SER A 20 -1.65 5.58 -17.72
CA SER A 20 -2.54 4.73 -18.45
C SER A 20 -3.04 3.61 -17.57
N GLU A 21 -4.03 3.91 -16.80
CA GLU A 21 -4.87 2.88 -16.22
C GLU A 21 -5.38 1.94 -17.29
N SER A 22 -5.74 2.50 -18.43
CA SER A 22 -6.16 1.74 -19.60
C SER A 22 -5.08 0.83 -20.16
N SER A 23 -3.82 1.05 -19.87
CA SER A 23 -2.71 0.17 -20.26
C SER A 23 -2.16 -0.67 -19.10
N GLY A 24 -2.83 -0.67 -17.97
CA GLY A 24 -2.35 -1.39 -16.78
C GLY A 24 -1.06 -0.84 -16.19
N GLY A 25 -0.69 0.37 -16.58
CA GLY A 25 0.54 0.99 -16.11
C GLY A 25 0.32 1.89 -14.92
N ASN A 26 0.28 1.38 -13.75
CA ASN A 26 0.29 2.15 -12.53
C ASN A 26 1.72 2.60 -12.21
N SER A 27 2.19 3.64 -12.88
CA SER A 27 3.60 4.04 -12.80
C SER A 27 3.86 5.22 -11.87
N TYR A 28 2.88 5.72 -11.18
CA TYR A 28 3.00 6.94 -10.40
C TYR A 28 3.04 6.73 -8.90
N TYR A 29 3.58 5.61 -8.46
CA TYR A 29 3.90 5.39 -7.05
C TYR A 29 4.95 6.40 -6.56
N ASN A 30 4.85 6.84 -5.32
CA ASN A 30 5.99 7.45 -4.64
C ASN A 30 7.01 6.36 -4.29
N ILE A 31 6.51 5.24 -3.83
CA ILE A 31 7.33 4.09 -3.44
C ILE A 31 6.75 2.83 -4.05
N LEU A 32 7.62 2.07 -4.70
CA LEU A 32 7.38 0.69 -5.11
C LEU A 32 8.42 -0.19 -4.41
N ASN A 33 7.99 -0.97 -3.44
CA ASN A 33 8.86 -1.81 -2.63
C ASN A 33 8.75 -3.28 -3.00
N HIS A 34 9.83 -3.84 -3.53
CA HIS A 34 10.02 -5.27 -3.74
C HIS A 34 11.13 -5.86 -2.87
N GLY A 35 11.55 -5.14 -1.84
CA GLY A 35 12.61 -5.51 -0.93
C GLY A 35 12.22 -5.32 0.53
N GLU A 36 13.14 -4.84 1.31
CA GLU A 36 12.94 -4.50 2.72
C GLU A 36 12.94 -2.98 2.88
N MET A 37 11.91 -2.43 3.47
CA MET A 37 11.82 -1.00 3.72
C MET A 37 11.36 -0.70 5.13
N THR A 38 12.00 0.30 5.75
CA THR A 38 11.59 0.87 7.02
C THR A 38 11.39 2.37 6.86
N ILE A 39 10.25 2.88 7.34
CA ILE A 39 9.93 4.30 7.35
C ILE A 39 9.80 4.76 8.81
N ASN A 40 10.58 5.76 9.18
CA ASN A 40 10.66 6.29 10.54
C ASN A 40 9.79 7.56 10.73
N PRO A 41 9.53 7.99 11.98
CA PRO A 41 8.47 8.96 12.31
C PRO A 41 8.57 10.34 11.66
N ASN A 42 9.77 10.79 11.27
CA ASN A 42 9.96 12.13 10.68
C ASN A 42 9.77 12.18 9.16
N VAL A 43 9.18 11.16 8.59
CA VAL A 43 8.96 11.06 7.14
C VAL A 43 7.58 11.56 6.78
N GLU A 44 7.49 12.39 5.74
CA GLU A 44 6.25 12.83 5.13
C GLU A 44 6.20 12.37 3.68
N ILE A 45 5.12 11.70 3.28
CA ILE A 45 4.91 11.27 1.90
C ILE A 45 3.55 11.75 1.44
N SER A 46 3.52 12.39 0.27
CA SER A 46 2.26 12.85 -0.32
C SER A 46 2.20 12.64 -1.83
N GLN A 47 0.98 12.42 -2.32
CA GLN A 47 0.68 12.28 -3.73
C GLN A 47 -0.66 12.96 -4.06
N ASN A 48 -0.66 13.81 -5.08
CA ASN A 48 -1.89 14.46 -5.56
C ASN A 48 -2.67 13.58 -6.52
N GLY A 49 -2.03 12.59 -7.11
CA GLY A 49 -2.66 11.66 -8.05
C GLY A 49 -3.62 10.68 -7.36
N HIS A 50 -4.59 10.19 -8.13
CA HIS A 50 -5.59 9.24 -7.65
C HIS A 50 -5.67 7.96 -8.50
N TYR A 51 -4.75 7.80 -9.44
CA TYR A 51 -4.71 6.62 -10.33
C TYR A 51 -3.76 5.52 -9.87
N SER A 52 -2.76 5.86 -9.08
CA SER A 52 -1.82 4.91 -8.51
C SER A 52 -1.82 4.99 -7.01
N SER A 53 -1.61 3.87 -6.36
CA SER A 53 -1.35 3.86 -4.91
C SER A 53 -0.12 4.69 -4.60
N MET A 54 -0.08 5.34 -3.45
CA MET A 54 1.07 6.16 -3.07
C MET A 54 2.26 5.27 -2.72
N ILE A 55 2.05 4.27 -1.89
CA ILE A 55 3.04 3.24 -1.58
C ILE A 55 2.46 1.89 -2.00
N ALA A 56 3.16 1.19 -2.88
CA ALA A 56 2.89 -0.19 -3.22
C ALA A 56 3.99 -1.08 -2.65
N ASN A 57 3.61 -2.01 -1.77
CA ASN A 57 4.48 -2.98 -1.15
C ASN A 57 4.11 -4.36 -1.67
N GLY A 58 5.03 -5.06 -2.33
CA GLY A 58 4.77 -6.36 -2.91
C GLY A 58 4.63 -6.33 -4.42
N TYR A 59 4.06 -7.39 -4.95
CA TYR A 59 3.93 -7.61 -6.37
C TYR A 59 2.46 -7.52 -6.78
N TYR A 60 2.18 -6.83 -7.87
CA TYR A 60 0.84 -6.76 -8.42
C TYR A 60 0.22 -8.15 -8.67
N ASP A 61 1.03 -9.08 -9.11
CA ASP A 61 0.66 -10.48 -9.27
C ASP A 61 1.92 -11.32 -9.01
N TYR A 62 2.02 -11.82 -7.79
CA TYR A 62 3.20 -12.55 -7.32
C TYR A 62 3.47 -13.84 -8.09
N THR A 63 2.44 -14.48 -8.59
CA THR A 63 2.54 -15.71 -9.36
C THR A 63 2.82 -15.49 -10.84
N ASN A 64 2.62 -14.26 -11.32
CA ASN A 64 2.80 -13.92 -12.69
C ASN A 64 4.29 -13.79 -13.03
N THR A 65 4.72 -14.49 -14.06
CA THR A 65 6.11 -14.46 -14.53
C THR A 65 6.49 -13.21 -15.32
N ASN A 66 5.58 -12.24 -15.43
CA ASN A 66 5.86 -11.00 -16.14
C ASN A 66 6.82 -10.10 -15.33
N PRO A 67 7.97 -9.72 -15.89
CA PRO A 67 8.93 -8.84 -15.19
C PRO A 67 8.35 -7.50 -14.73
N ARG A 68 7.30 -7.00 -15.38
CA ARG A 68 6.62 -5.75 -14.97
C ARG A 68 5.97 -5.85 -13.59
N ASN A 69 5.68 -7.06 -13.14
CA ASN A 69 5.12 -7.31 -11.81
C ASN A 69 6.21 -7.53 -10.75
N GLY A 70 7.46 -7.23 -11.08
CA GLY A 70 8.60 -7.43 -10.19
C GLY A 70 9.16 -8.86 -10.22
N TYR A 71 8.60 -9.75 -11.04
CA TYR A 71 9.14 -11.09 -11.18
C TYR A 71 10.51 -11.06 -11.86
N VAL A 72 11.47 -11.80 -11.29
CA VAL A 72 12.79 -12.04 -11.87
C VAL A 72 12.99 -13.54 -11.99
N SER A 73 13.08 -14.01 -13.23
CA SER A 73 13.25 -15.44 -13.51
C SER A 73 14.51 -16.00 -12.85
N GLY A 74 14.37 -17.15 -12.22
CA GLY A 74 15.49 -17.86 -11.57
C GLY A 74 15.87 -17.31 -10.20
N THR A 75 15.15 -16.33 -9.67
CA THR A 75 15.33 -15.86 -8.29
C THR A 75 14.23 -16.43 -7.40
N ASN A 76 14.60 -16.77 -6.16
CA ASN A 76 13.60 -16.96 -5.13
C ASN A 76 13.04 -15.60 -4.76
N HIS A 77 11.74 -15.40 -4.95
CA HIS A 77 11.05 -14.23 -4.45
C HIS A 77 11.14 -14.24 -2.93
N GLN A 78 11.87 -13.30 -2.38
CA GLN A 78 11.75 -13.02 -0.96
C GLN A 78 10.52 -12.15 -0.77
N ASN A 79 9.75 -12.43 0.27
CA ASN A 79 8.57 -11.64 0.58
C ASN A 79 9.00 -10.20 0.89
N PRO A 80 8.58 -9.21 0.10
CA PRO A 80 8.87 -7.83 0.42
C PRO A 80 8.30 -7.46 1.78
N SER A 81 9.02 -6.63 2.51
CA SER A 81 8.57 -6.16 3.81
C SER A 81 8.59 -4.64 3.91
N LEU A 82 7.52 -4.09 4.47
CA LEU A 82 7.40 -2.68 4.78
C LEU A 82 7.05 -2.50 6.25
N ILE A 83 7.91 -1.81 6.98
CA ILE A 83 7.69 -1.44 8.38
C ILE A 83 7.54 0.08 8.44
N ILE A 84 6.42 0.56 8.97
CA ILE A 84 6.16 1.97 9.19
C ILE A 84 6.13 2.23 10.70
N ASN A 85 7.14 2.94 11.19
CA ASN A 85 7.28 3.28 12.61
C ASN A 85 6.58 4.60 12.97
N GLY A 86 6.11 5.34 11.99
CA GLY A 86 5.42 6.61 12.13
C GLY A 86 5.53 7.42 10.85
N GLY A 87 5.18 8.70 10.92
CA GLY A 87 5.21 9.61 9.78
C GLY A 87 3.82 10.07 9.35
N THR A 88 3.79 10.87 8.28
CA THR A 88 2.54 11.41 7.72
C THR A 88 2.41 11.03 6.25
N PHE A 89 1.27 10.46 5.90
CA PHE A 89 1.02 9.89 4.59
C PHE A 89 -0.31 10.39 4.04
N ALA A 90 -0.30 11.00 2.86
CA ALA A 90 -1.52 11.56 2.29
C ALA A 90 -1.60 11.40 0.77
N GLY A 91 -2.69 10.84 0.29
CA GLY A 91 -3.01 10.76 -1.13
C GLY A 91 -2.88 9.39 -1.77
N GLY A 92 -2.80 9.39 -3.10
CA GLY A 92 -2.83 8.20 -3.92
C GLY A 92 -4.22 7.59 -4.09
N LEU A 93 -4.34 6.63 -4.99
CA LEU A 93 -5.54 5.80 -5.12
C LEU A 93 -5.79 5.05 -3.81
N ASN A 94 -4.79 4.30 -3.36
CA ASN A 94 -4.67 3.85 -1.98
C ASN A 94 -3.45 4.52 -1.36
N THR A 95 -3.52 4.92 -0.10
CA THR A 95 -2.34 5.51 0.55
C THR A 95 -1.27 4.44 0.74
N ILE A 96 -1.65 3.28 1.23
CA ILE A 96 -0.81 2.08 1.29
C ILE A 96 -1.54 0.95 0.57
N LYS A 97 -0.87 0.31 -0.37
CA LYS A 97 -1.29 -0.95 -0.97
C LYS A 97 -0.28 -2.03 -0.60
N ASN A 98 -0.72 -3.02 0.17
CA ASN A 98 0.06 -4.20 0.49
C ASN A 98 -0.39 -5.32 -0.46
N ASP A 99 0.39 -5.52 -1.48
CA ASP A 99 0.09 -6.43 -2.60
C ASP A 99 0.60 -7.86 -2.32
N ASP A 100 0.48 -8.72 -3.31
CA ASP A 100 0.82 -10.13 -3.18
C ASP A 100 2.27 -10.36 -2.73
N GLY A 101 2.44 -11.38 -1.89
CA GLY A 101 3.72 -11.81 -1.34
C GLY A 101 4.31 -10.87 -0.28
N ALA A 102 3.68 -9.74 -0.01
CA ALA A 102 4.24 -8.72 0.86
C ALA A 102 3.79 -8.81 2.32
N GLN A 103 4.67 -8.36 3.20
CA GLN A 103 4.38 -8.18 4.62
C GLN A 103 4.39 -6.70 4.96
N LEU A 104 3.35 -6.25 5.65
CA LEU A 104 3.20 -4.87 6.11
C LEU A 104 3.06 -4.84 7.63
N VAL A 105 3.85 -4.00 8.30
CA VAL A 105 3.68 -3.69 9.71
C VAL A 105 3.59 -2.18 9.87
N ILE A 106 2.50 -1.70 10.47
CA ILE A 106 2.32 -0.30 10.84
C ILE A 106 2.32 -0.19 12.36
N ASN A 107 3.37 0.39 12.91
CA ASN A 107 3.51 0.62 14.34
C ASN A 107 2.83 1.93 14.77
N ASP A 108 2.93 2.98 13.95
CA ASP A 108 2.31 4.29 14.18
C ASP A 108 2.30 5.10 12.87
N GLY A 109 1.69 6.28 12.88
CA GLY A 109 1.65 7.24 11.78
C GLY A 109 0.27 7.85 11.57
N THR A 110 0.22 8.85 10.70
CA THR A 110 -1.04 9.47 10.28
C THR A 110 -1.24 9.25 8.78
N PHE A 111 -2.34 8.62 8.43
CA PHE A 111 -2.65 8.23 7.07
C PHE A 111 -3.97 8.84 6.62
N THR A 112 -3.99 9.47 5.46
CA THR A 112 -5.20 10.08 4.90
C THR A 112 -5.36 9.72 3.44
N ASN A 113 -6.50 9.16 3.09
CA ASN A 113 -6.88 8.87 1.72
C ASN A 113 -8.15 9.63 1.32
N MET A 114 -8.23 10.04 0.05
CA MET A 114 -9.39 10.74 -0.50
C MET A 114 -9.99 10.06 -1.75
N SER A 115 -9.45 8.91 -2.16
CA SER A 115 -9.84 8.27 -3.42
C SER A 115 -10.49 6.90 -3.23
N GLN A 116 -9.78 5.91 -2.69
CA GLN A 116 -10.28 4.55 -2.54
C GLN A 116 -10.13 4.04 -1.11
N ALA A 117 -8.90 3.73 -0.68
CA ALA A 117 -8.65 3.19 0.65
C ALA A 117 -7.39 3.77 1.29
N THR A 118 -7.38 3.90 2.62
CA THR A 118 -6.18 4.27 3.34
C THR A 118 -5.19 3.11 3.37
N VAL A 119 -5.65 1.91 3.66
CA VAL A 119 -4.85 0.68 3.55
C VAL A 119 -5.65 -0.35 2.77
N GLN A 120 -5.12 -0.76 1.62
CA GLN A 120 -5.60 -1.93 0.89
C GLN A 120 -4.63 -3.09 1.12
N ASN A 121 -5.14 -4.24 1.51
CA ASN A 121 -4.33 -5.41 1.82
C ASN A 121 -4.77 -6.65 1.04
N HIS A 122 -3.82 -7.24 0.31
CA HIS A 122 -4.00 -8.48 -0.44
C HIS A 122 -3.17 -9.64 0.11
N HIS A 123 -2.31 -9.42 1.11
CA HIS A 123 -1.49 -10.48 1.68
C HIS A 123 -1.45 -10.40 3.20
N VAL A 124 -0.32 -10.19 3.83
CA VAL A 124 -0.19 -10.18 5.29
C VAL A 124 0.07 -8.78 5.81
N ALA A 125 -0.78 -8.31 6.72
CA ALA A 125 -0.62 -7.00 7.32
C ALA A 125 -0.90 -7.01 8.83
N GLU A 126 -0.18 -6.17 9.57
CA GLU A 126 -0.37 -5.92 10.99
C GLU A 126 -0.41 -4.42 11.25
N ILE A 127 -1.49 -3.93 11.88
CA ILE A 127 -1.65 -2.55 12.35
C ILE A 127 -1.63 -2.56 13.87
N LYS A 128 -0.60 -1.95 14.45
CA LYS A 128 -0.38 -1.86 15.90
C LYS A 128 -0.76 -0.50 16.48
N GLY A 129 -0.78 0.53 15.65
CA GLY A 129 -1.06 1.90 16.05
C GLY A 129 -1.27 2.80 14.85
N GLY A 130 -1.38 4.09 15.09
CA GLY A 130 -1.56 5.13 14.08
C GLY A 130 -3.00 5.63 13.98
N THR A 131 -3.17 6.64 13.14
CA THR A 131 -4.47 7.26 12.84
C THR A 131 -4.74 7.17 11.35
N PHE A 132 -5.86 6.57 10.99
CA PHE A 132 -6.25 6.32 9.61
C PHE A 132 -7.53 7.07 9.29
N ASN A 133 -7.49 7.89 8.25
CA ASN A 133 -8.59 8.78 7.88
C ASN A 133 -8.99 8.58 6.43
N THR A 134 -10.28 8.69 6.18
CA THR A 134 -10.83 8.83 4.83
C THR A 134 -11.50 10.17 4.67
N THR A 135 -11.31 10.79 3.51
CA THR A 135 -11.94 12.06 3.12
C THR A 135 -12.39 11.98 1.67
N GLY A 136 -13.14 12.97 1.21
CA GLY A 136 -13.54 13.02 -0.19
C GLY A 136 -14.37 11.82 -0.63
N SER A 137 -13.92 11.12 -1.66
CA SER A 137 -14.58 9.93 -2.22
C SER A 137 -14.01 8.61 -1.70
N ALA A 138 -13.04 8.63 -0.80
CA ALA A 138 -12.47 7.42 -0.24
C ALA A 138 -13.55 6.57 0.45
N GLN A 139 -13.58 5.29 0.10
CA GLN A 139 -14.63 4.39 0.55
C GLN A 139 -14.25 3.67 1.84
N TYR A 140 -12.97 3.35 2.01
CA TYR A 140 -12.52 2.48 3.09
C TYR A 140 -11.31 3.05 3.81
N VAL A 141 -11.29 2.92 5.12
CA VAL A 141 -10.07 3.13 5.91
C VAL A 141 -9.20 1.88 5.85
N VAL A 142 -9.83 0.73 5.80
CA VAL A 142 -9.18 -0.57 5.53
C VAL A 142 -10.02 -1.32 4.50
N ASP A 143 -9.35 -1.84 3.49
CA ASP A 143 -9.88 -2.70 2.45
C ASP A 143 -9.04 -3.99 2.42
N ASN A 144 -9.58 -5.06 3.02
CA ASN A 144 -8.89 -6.34 3.10
C ASN A 144 -9.58 -7.34 2.17
N GLU A 145 -8.94 -7.58 1.05
CA GLU A 145 -9.48 -8.40 -0.03
C GLU A 145 -8.40 -9.29 -0.66
N GLY A 146 -8.74 -10.05 -1.68
CA GLY A 146 -7.79 -10.76 -2.51
C GLY A 146 -7.37 -9.92 -3.72
N HIS A 147 -6.23 -10.24 -4.29
CA HIS A 147 -5.76 -9.62 -5.52
C HIS A 147 -6.84 -9.71 -6.62
N ASN A 148 -7.17 -8.58 -7.24
CA ASN A 148 -8.26 -8.47 -8.22
C ASN A 148 -9.59 -9.10 -7.78
N GLY A 149 -9.89 -9.09 -6.48
CA GLY A 149 -11.10 -9.70 -5.93
C GLY A 149 -11.08 -11.23 -5.94
N ALA A 150 -9.91 -11.85 -6.01
CA ALA A 150 -9.77 -13.30 -5.94
C ALA A 150 -10.21 -13.83 -4.57
N ALA A 151 -11.24 -14.68 -4.56
CA ALA A 151 -11.83 -15.20 -3.33
C ALA A 151 -10.99 -16.31 -2.65
N ASN A 152 -9.96 -16.80 -3.32
CA ASN A 152 -9.13 -17.91 -2.86
C ASN A 152 -7.73 -17.48 -2.41
N ASP A 153 -7.41 -16.22 -2.51
CA ASP A 153 -6.13 -15.63 -2.09
C ASP A 153 -6.40 -14.33 -1.34
N LEU A 154 -7.01 -14.47 -0.18
CA LEU A 154 -7.47 -13.33 0.62
C LEU A 154 -6.39 -12.81 1.54
N GLY A 155 -6.27 -11.50 1.63
CA GLY A 155 -5.43 -10.84 2.60
C GLY A 155 -5.76 -11.22 4.03
N GLN A 156 -4.72 -11.32 4.84
CA GLN A 156 -4.81 -11.54 6.27
C GLN A 156 -4.34 -10.28 6.99
N MET A 157 -5.20 -9.72 7.84
CA MET A 157 -4.86 -8.51 8.58
C MET A 157 -5.19 -8.66 10.06
N THR A 158 -4.26 -8.25 10.90
CA THR A 158 -4.44 -8.11 12.34
C THR A 158 -4.39 -6.64 12.71
N ILE A 159 -5.39 -6.14 13.42
CA ILE A 159 -5.43 -4.78 13.94
C ILE A 159 -5.48 -4.87 15.47
N SER A 160 -4.40 -4.49 16.13
CA SER A 160 -4.26 -4.55 17.59
C SER A 160 -4.27 -3.17 18.25
N GLY A 161 -4.27 -2.09 17.48
CA GLY A 161 -4.32 -0.72 17.98
C GLY A 161 -4.58 0.29 16.89
N GLY A 162 -4.59 1.58 17.26
CA GLY A 162 -4.81 2.70 16.36
C GLY A 162 -6.24 3.24 16.37
N THR A 163 -6.43 4.31 15.63
CA THR A 163 -7.72 4.99 15.43
C THR A 163 -8.10 4.90 13.95
N LEU A 164 -9.21 4.27 13.65
CA LEU A 164 -9.70 4.10 12.29
C LEU A 164 -10.96 4.95 12.07
N ASN A 165 -10.82 6.05 11.36
CA ASN A 165 -11.87 7.02 11.07
C ASN A 165 -12.48 6.74 9.68
N GLY A 166 -13.25 5.66 9.57
CA GLY A 166 -13.87 5.27 8.33
C GLY A 166 -14.37 3.83 8.35
N LYS A 167 -14.73 3.34 7.16
CA LYS A 167 -15.31 2.01 6.98
C LYS A 167 -14.20 0.97 6.81
N ILE A 168 -14.31 -0.13 7.52
CA ILE A 168 -13.55 -1.35 7.28
C ILE A 168 -14.35 -2.25 6.34
N TYR A 169 -13.71 -2.72 5.28
CA TYR A 169 -14.26 -3.68 4.34
C TYR A 169 -13.43 -4.95 4.36
N VAL A 170 -14.08 -6.09 4.41
CA VAL A 170 -13.43 -7.40 4.40
C VAL A 170 -14.16 -8.31 3.44
N VAL A 171 -13.46 -8.88 2.49
CA VAL A 171 -13.98 -9.90 1.59
C VAL A 171 -13.83 -11.26 2.26
N GLY A 172 -14.91 -12.03 2.31
CA GLY A 172 -14.90 -13.40 2.77
C GLY A 172 -14.76 -14.39 1.60
N ALA A 173 -14.21 -15.56 1.88
CA ALA A 173 -14.34 -16.69 0.98
C ALA A 173 -15.81 -17.07 0.85
N GLY A 174 -16.33 -17.11 -0.39
CA GLY A 174 -17.70 -17.49 -0.69
C GLY A 174 -17.93 -19.00 -0.50
#